data_f12da5221a776bb8dd808396ef2298be
#
_entry.id   f12da5221a776bb8dd808396ef2298be
#
_cell.length_a   1.000
_cell.length_b   1.000
_cell.length_c   1.000
_cell.angle_alpha   90.00
_cell.angle_beta   90.00
_cell.angle_gamma   90.00
#
_symmetry.space_group_name_H-M   'P 1'
#
loop_
_entity.id
_entity.type
_entity.pdbx_description
1 polymer ?
#
loop_
_entity_poly.entity_id
_entity_poly.type
_entity_poly.pdbx_seq_one_letter_code
_entity_poly.pdbx_strand_id
1 'polypeptide(L)'
;MVRSTLTLLALFNVAILFPGKAMSQNSEGREFNGKYQKEYLDKIAFPIGGIGAGMFCLEGTGAISHVSLRHHPDVMNEPYTFAAIYVKGVENGAKVLEGQVPTWKLFGPAQSGLGRGDKTYGLPRFEEAVFQARFPFATVDLKDKDMPLAAKITGWSPFIPTDADNSSLPVGVLEYQFTNTSGKAIETVFSYNTKNFIDGQGTIQGVKNGFVLESDQNNSGLAIYVDNDAAVVDHCWFRGAWFDPQTVVWDNIRYGRIADKQPVKGAAPGASVYVPLALQPGETKTVRVNFCWYLPDSNLSIGGARKVGQAFTGMPCKGTASGQQPVSGFVGKQLLNSFDRGGDGLTGIIQSPEFNIGKRYLKVLVGVGSQADRTSVNLVVDGKI
;
A
#
# COMPACT_ATOMS: atom_id res chain seq x y z
N MET A 1 -79.62 -18.20 -18.97
CA MET A 1 -78.73 -17.07 -18.53
C MET A 1 -78.36 -17.35 -17.08
N VAL A 2 -77.17 -17.91 -16.84
CA VAL A 2 -76.72 -18.21 -15.49
C VAL A 2 -75.52 -17.30 -15.28
N ARG A 3 -75.57 -16.36 -14.34
CA ARG A 3 -74.46 -15.53 -13.90
C ARG A 3 -73.69 -16.25 -12.79
N SER A 4 -72.45 -16.59 -13.07
CA SER A 4 -71.52 -17.10 -12.07
C SER A 4 -70.82 -15.92 -11.42
N THR A 5 -70.98 -15.80 -10.10
CA THR A 5 -70.28 -14.82 -9.27
C THR A 5 -69.01 -15.49 -8.75
N LEU A 6 -67.87 -15.02 -9.14
CA LEU A 6 -66.55 -15.48 -8.66
C LEU A 6 -66.19 -14.69 -7.38
N THR A 7 -66.16 -15.39 -6.25
CA THR A 7 -65.75 -14.81 -4.98
C THR A 7 -64.26 -15.01 -4.82
N LEU A 8 -63.51 -13.91 -4.84
CA LEU A 8 -62.05 -13.89 -4.64
C LEU A 8 -61.77 -13.89 -3.13
N LEU A 9 -61.27 -15.00 -2.60
CA LEU A 9 -60.82 -15.10 -1.21
C LEU A 9 -59.39 -14.60 -1.13
N ALA A 10 -59.18 -13.42 -0.56
CA ALA A 10 -57.83 -12.87 -0.25
C ALA A 10 -57.35 -13.46 1.09
N LEU A 11 -56.38 -14.37 1.03
CA LEU A 11 -55.67 -14.86 2.20
C LEU A 11 -54.61 -13.81 2.60
N PHE A 12 -54.89 -13.10 3.67
CA PHE A 12 -53.89 -12.26 4.35
C PHE A 12 -52.98 -13.19 5.18
N ASN A 13 -51.74 -13.42 4.72
CA ASN A 13 -50.68 -13.96 5.56
C ASN A 13 -50.16 -12.86 6.50
N VAL A 14 -50.59 -12.87 7.73
CA VAL A 14 -49.99 -12.10 8.81
C VAL A 14 -48.68 -12.82 9.22
N ALA A 15 -47.57 -12.34 8.72
CA ALA A 15 -46.26 -12.76 9.23
C ALA A 15 -46.09 -12.16 10.64
N ILE A 16 -46.27 -12.96 11.66
CA ILE A 16 -45.93 -12.61 13.05
C ILE A 16 -44.39 -12.61 13.12
N LEU A 17 -43.81 -11.43 13.06
CA LEU A 17 -42.39 -11.20 13.39
C LEU A 17 -42.23 -11.45 14.89
N PHE A 18 -41.83 -12.64 15.27
CA PHE A 18 -41.22 -12.85 16.58
C PHE A 18 -39.89 -12.09 16.59
N PRO A 19 -39.60 -11.29 17.61
CA PRO A 19 -38.27 -10.79 17.82
C PRO A 19 -37.39 -12.00 18.13
N GLY A 20 -36.82 -12.59 17.10
CA GLY A 20 -35.77 -13.56 17.26
C GLY A 20 -34.65 -12.85 18.02
N LYS A 21 -34.37 -13.27 19.24
CA LYS A 21 -33.09 -13.02 19.84
C LYS A 21 -32.06 -13.39 18.77
N ALA A 22 -31.29 -12.43 18.31
CA ALA A 22 -30.10 -12.72 17.54
C ALA A 22 -29.27 -13.69 18.40
N MET A 23 -29.39 -14.97 18.13
CA MET A 23 -28.45 -15.93 18.69
C MET A 23 -27.10 -15.54 18.08
N SER A 24 -26.29 -14.86 18.88
CA SER A 24 -24.86 -14.85 18.66
C SER A 24 -24.48 -16.30 18.48
N GLN A 25 -24.16 -16.70 17.27
CA GLN A 25 -23.45 -17.95 17.05
C GLN A 25 -22.18 -17.83 17.86
N ASN A 26 -22.15 -18.40 19.06
CA ASN A 26 -20.93 -18.75 19.75
C ASN A 26 -20.25 -19.76 18.82
N SER A 27 -19.43 -19.26 17.89
CA SER A 27 -18.40 -20.08 17.29
C SER A 27 -17.49 -20.46 18.44
N GLU A 28 -17.51 -21.72 18.84
CA GLU A 28 -16.54 -22.26 19.79
C GLU A 28 -15.15 -21.84 19.29
N GLY A 29 -14.51 -20.91 19.98
CA GLY A 29 -13.09 -20.70 19.77
C GLY A 29 -12.52 -19.30 19.87
N ARG A 30 -13.21 -18.20 19.51
CA ARG A 30 -12.61 -16.87 19.56
C ARG A 30 -13.52 -15.83 20.25
N GLU A 31 -12.96 -15.17 21.26
CA GLU A 31 -13.60 -14.03 21.92
C GLU A 31 -13.81 -12.86 20.96
N PHE A 32 -14.93 -12.14 21.10
CA PHE A 32 -15.16 -10.90 20.34
C PHE A 32 -14.04 -9.88 20.64
N ASN A 33 -13.48 -9.29 19.58
CA ASN A 33 -12.27 -8.45 19.67
C ASN A 33 -11.02 -9.15 20.25
N GLY A 34 -11.05 -10.47 20.43
CA GLY A 34 -9.91 -11.25 20.86
C GLY A 34 -8.84 -11.39 19.79
N LYS A 35 -7.76 -12.08 20.14
CA LYS A 35 -6.64 -12.39 19.24
C LYS A 35 -7.06 -13.38 18.16
N TYR A 36 -6.47 -13.27 16.97
CA TYR A 36 -6.63 -14.20 15.87
C TYR A 36 -5.42 -15.14 15.83
N GLN A 37 -5.67 -16.42 15.72
CA GLN A 37 -4.65 -17.48 15.70
C GLN A 37 -5.10 -18.61 14.77
N LYS A 38 -4.17 -19.43 14.29
CA LYS A 38 -4.43 -20.61 13.46
C LYS A 38 -5.29 -20.24 12.23
N GLU A 39 -6.37 -20.98 11.98
CA GLU A 39 -7.30 -20.78 10.86
C GLU A 39 -7.96 -19.39 10.81
N TYR A 40 -8.00 -18.69 11.94
CA TYR A 40 -8.54 -17.32 11.99
C TYR A 40 -7.58 -16.28 11.38
N LEU A 41 -6.32 -16.63 11.09
CA LEU A 41 -5.37 -15.75 10.41
C LEU A 41 -5.61 -15.64 8.90
N ASP A 42 -6.30 -16.63 8.33
CA ASP A 42 -6.31 -16.90 6.89
C ASP A 42 -6.95 -15.82 6.03
N LYS A 43 -7.82 -14.98 6.60
CA LYS A 43 -8.63 -14.00 5.84
C LYS A 43 -8.57 -12.60 6.45
N ILE A 44 -7.46 -12.27 7.10
CA ILE A 44 -7.25 -10.94 7.66
C ILE A 44 -6.46 -10.11 6.67
N ALA A 45 -6.95 -8.91 6.42
CA ALA A 45 -6.28 -7.88 5.65
C ALA A 45 -6.54 -6.52 6.33
N PHE A 46 -5.61 -6.08 7.18
CA PHE A 46 -5.73 -4.82 7.92
C PHE A 46 -5.14 -3.68 7.09
N PRO A 47 -5.94 -2.67 6.70
CA PRO A 47 -5.47 -1.58 5.84
C PRO A 47 -4.52 -0.63 6.58
N ILE A 48 -3.42 -0.29 5.93
CA ILE A 48 -2.42 0.68 6.37
C ILE A 48 -2.23 1.69 5.25
N GLY A 49 -2.53 2.97 5.53
CA GLY A 49 -2.47 4.06 4.58
C GLY A 49 -3.35 5.23 5.02
N GLY A 50 -3.13 6.41 4.45
CA GLY A 50 -3.93 7.60 4.75
C GLY A 50 -5.36 7.50 4.22
N ILE A 51 -6.28 8.21 4.84
CA ILE A 51 -7.70 8.25 4.42
C ILE A 51 -7.80 8.79 2.99
N GLY A 52 -8.29 7.94 2.07
CA GLY A 52 -8.41 8.31 0.66
C GLY A 52 -7.10 8.38 -0.13
N ALA A 53 -5.96 8.10 0.48
CA ALA A 53 -4.64 8.21 -0.15
C ALA A 53 -4.07 6.89 -0.70
N GLY A 54 -4.83 5.82 -0.64
CA GLY A 54 -4.38 4.47 -0.94
C GLY A 54 -3.91 3.71 0.29
N MET A 55 -3.65 2.43 0.13
CA MET A 55 -3.28 1.54 1.24
C MET A 55 -2.50 0.32 0.75
N PHE A 56 -1.85 -0.35 1.68
CA PHE A 56 -1.52 -1.77 1.62
C PHE A 56 -2.12 -2.48 2.84
N CYS A 57 -2.27 -3.79 2.80
CA CYS A 57 -2.82 -4.53 3.94
C CYS A 57 -1.75 -5.38 4.61
N LEU A 58 -1.75 -5.34 5.95
CA LEU A 58 -1.05 -6.29 6.80
C LEU A 58 -1.98 -7.50 7.01
N GLU A 59 -1.57 -8.66 6.56
CA GLU A 59 -2.31 -9.91 6.74
C GLU A 59 -2.17 -10.47 8.17
N GLY A 60 -3.04 -11.40 8.51
CA GLY A 60 -2.99 -12.08 9.81
C GLY A 60 -1.69 -12.80 10.10
N THR A 61 -0.98 -13.23 9.06
CA THR A 61 0.33 -13.88 9.15
C THR A 61 1.50 -12.91 9.18
N GLY A 62 1.30 -11.62 8.91
CA GLY A 62 2.36 -10.62 8.79
C GLY A 62 2.78 -10.31 7.36
N ALA A 63 2.24 -11.00 6.37
CA ALA A 63 2.49 -10.73 4.96
C ALA A 63 1.82 -9.42 4.50
N ILE A 64 2.29 -8.89 3.37
CA ILE A 64 1.74 -7.70 2.73
C ILE A 64 0.93 -8.09 1.49
N SER A 65 -0.28 -7.57 1.40
CA SER A 65 -1.16 -7.79 0.26
C SER A 65 -2.08 -6.60 -0.02
N HIS A 66 -2.96 -6.73 -1.01
CA HIS A 66 -4.00 -5.74 -1.33
C HIS A 66 -3.44 -4.33 -1.51
N VAL A 67 -2.27 -4.21 -2.16
CA VAL A 67 -1.61 -2.93 -2.39
C VAL A 67 -2.41 -2.11 -3.39
N SER A 68 -3.15 -1.14 -2.87
CA SER A 68 -4.15 -0.32 -3.59
C SER A 68 -3.71 1.14 -3.59
N LEU A 69 -2.67 1.46 -4.35
CA LEU A 69 -2.04 2.78 -4.37
C LEU A 69 -2.50 3.68 -5.53
N ARG A 70 -3.13 3.12 -6.58
CA ARG A 70 -3.43 3.82 -7.83
C ARG A 70 -4.88 4.33 -7.90
N HIS A 71 -5.37 4.92 -6.82
CA HIS A 71 -6.70 5.54 -6.72
C HIS A 71 -7.87 4.58 -6.97
N HIS A 72 -7.66 3.30 -6.90
CA HIS A 72 -8.71 2.28 -6.96
C HIS A 72 -8.34 1.08 -6.08
N PRO A 73 -9.31 0.33 -5.58
CA PRO A 73 -9.06 -0.92 -4.91
C PRO A 73 -8.39 -1.92 -5.86
N ASP A 74 -7.30 -2.51 -5.42
CA ASP A 74 -6.62 -3.60 -6.10
C ASP A 74 -6.48 -4.76 -5.12
N VAL A 75 -7.54 -5.54 -5.04
CA VAL A 75 -7.66 -6.64 -4.07
C VAL A 75 -7.00 -7.90 -4.61
N MET A 76 -6.58 -8.78 -3.71
CA MET A 76 -5.94 -10.06 -4.00
C MET A 76 -4.57 -9.94 -4.70
N ASN A 77 -3.99 -8.75 -4.82
CA ASN A 77 -2.61 -8.62 -5.26
C ASN A 77 -1.66 -8.87 -4.07
N GLU A 78 -0.57 -9.52 -4.36
CA GLU A 78 0.52 -9.81 -3.41
C GLU A 78 1.83 -9.49 -4.12
N PRO A 79 2.35 -8.26 -3.99
CA PRO A 79 3.65 -7.93 -4.55
C PRO A 79 4.75 -8.76 -3.91
N TYR A 80 5.83 -9.01 -4.64
CA TYR A 80 7.00 -9.67 -4.05
C TYR A 80 7.71 -8.68 -3.12
N THR A 81 7.25 -8.64 -1.89
CA THR A 81 7.82 -7.81 -0.82
C THR A 81 7.72 -8.56 0.49
N PHE A 82 8.80 -8.55 1.28
CA PHE A 82 8.85 -9.27 2.56
C PHE A 82 9.95 -8.74 3.45
N ALA A 83 9.77 -8.86 4.75
CA ALA A 83 10.81 -8.69 5.74
C ALA A 83 11.39 -10.04 6.16
N ALA A 84 12.67 -10.06 6.50
CA ALA A 84 13.33 -11.27 7.01
C ALA A 84 14.32 -10.93 8.13
N ILE A 85 14.63 -11.94 8.94
CA ILE A 85 15.63 -11.88 9.99
C ILE A 85 16.59 -13.04 9.84
N TYR A 86 17.89 -12.78 10.03
CA TYR A 86 18.92 -13.80 10.19
C TYR A 86 19.55 -13.69 11.58
N VAL A 87 19.74 -14.80 12.25
CA VAL A 87 20.44 -14.89 13.54
C VAL A 87 21.73 -15.67 13.37
N LYS A 88 22.85 -15.02 13.63
CA LYS A 88 24.19 -15.58 13.46
C LYS A 88 24.42 -16.77 14.39
N GLY A 89 24.97 -17.84 13.83
CA GLY A 89 25.33 -19.05 14.60
C GLY A 89 24.17 -19.95 14.98
N VAL A 90 22.97 -19.67 14.48
CA VAL A 90 21.78 -20.52 14.64
C VAL A 90 21.59 -21.33 13.35
N GLU A 91 21.45 -22.64 13.50
CA GLU A 91 21.11 -23.51 12.38
C GLU A 91 19.73 -23.13 11.83
N ASN A 92 19.62 -22.95 10.52
CA ASN A 92 18.39 -22.41 9.88
C ASN A 92 17.90 -21.08 10.50
N GLY A 93 18.81 -20.24 10.97
CA GLY A 93 18.54 -19.00 11.67
C GLY A 93 18.03 -17.85 10.78
N ALA A 94 17.67 -18.13 9.52
CA ALA A 94 17.06 -17.17 8.62
C ALA A 94 15.58 -17.50 8.41
N LYS A 95 14.69 -16.53 8.69
CA LYS A 95 13.25 -16.68 8.49
C LYS A 95 12.63 -15.41 7.93
N VAL A 96 11.64 -15.58 7.07
CA VAL A 96 10.73 -14.50 6.70
C VAL A 96 9.91 -14.12 7.95
N LEU A 97 9.75 -12.84 8.20
CA LEU A 97 9.01 -12.30 9.35
C LEU A 97 7.49 -12.39 9.13
N GLU A 98 7.06 -13.61 8.90
CA GLU A 98 5.68 -14.01 8.66
C GLU A 98 5.41 -15.35 9.36
N GLY A 99 4.15 -15.60 9.72
CA GLY A 99 3.66 -16.92 10.09
C GLY A 99 3.47 -17.81 8.87
N GLN A 100 2.94 -19.00 9.06
CA GLN A 100 2.73 -19.99 8.01
C GLN A 100 1.80 -19.46 6.91
N VAL A 101 2.10 -19.82 5.67
CA VAL A 101 1.26 -19.43 4.51
C VAL A 101 -0.11 -20.09 4.64
N PRO A 102 -1.22 -19.35 4.52
CA PRO A 102 -2.56 -19.91 4.50
C PRO A 102 -2.72 -21.01 3.44
N THR A 103 -3.33 -22.12 3.81
CA THR A 103 -3.46 -23.29 2.92
C THR A 103 -4.19 -22.99 1.62
N TRP A 104 -5.19 -22.09 1.66
CA TRP A 104 -5.93 -21.68 0.47
C TRP A 104 -5.06 -20.96 -0.57
N LYS A 105 -3.95 -20.31 -0.15
CA LYS A 105 -2.98 -19.71 -1.07
C LYS A 105 -2.10 -20.76 -1.75
N LEU A 106 -1.86 -21.89 -1.08
CA LEU A 106 -1.05 -22.99 -1.61
C LEU A 106 -1.85 -23.90 -2.55
N PHE A 107 -3.13 -24.15 -2.22
CA PHE A 107 -3.99 -25.10 -2.91
C PHE A 107 -5.23 -24.44 -3.57
N GLY A 108 -5.17 -23.14 -3.78
CA GLY A 108 -6.24 -22.39 -4.46
C GLY A 108 -6.28 -22.66 -5.97
N PRO A 109 -7.20 -22.01 -6.69
CA PRO A 109 -7.29 -22.10 -8.14
C PRO A 109 -5.94 -21.79 -8.82
N ALA A 110 -5.76 -22.31 -10.03
CA ALA A 110 -4.58 -21.97 -10.85
C ALA A 110 -4.38 -20.46 -10.90
N GLN A 111 -3.16 -20.01 -10.72
CA GLN A 111 -2.75 -18.60 -10.63
C GLN A 111 -3.06 -17.88 -9.30
N SER A 112 -3.69 -18.52 -8.33
CA SER A 112 -3.94 -17.95 -6.99
C SER A 112 -2.78 -18.14 -6.00
N GLY A 113 -1.61 -18.47 -6.48
CA GLY A 113 -0.39 -18.64 -5.67
C GLY A 113 0.28 -20.00 -5.81
N LEU A 114 -0.42 -21.03 -6.24
CA LEU A 114 0.08 -22.39 -6.36
C LEU A 114 1.26 -22.47 -7.34
N GLY A 115 2.43 -22.81 -6.83
CA GLY A 115 3.61 -23.05 -7.65
C GLY A 115 4.16 -21.84 -8.43
N ARG A 116 3.80 -20.63 -8.09
CA ARG A 116 4.30 -19.42 -8.76
C ARG A 116 5.71 -19.08 -8.27
N GLY A 117 6.65 -18.94 -9.22
CA GLY A 117 8.03 -18.54 -8.94
C GLY A 117 8.22 -17.10 -8.45
N ASP A 118 7.14 -16.30 -8.45
CA ASP A 118 7.14 -14.91 -8.00
C ASP A 118 6.63 -14.72 -6.56
N LYS A 119 6.58 -15.78 -5.76
CA LYS A 119 6.12 -15.77 -4.37
C LYS A 119 7.17 -16.29 -3.39
N THR A 120 7.05 -15.88 -2.14
CA THR A 120 7.95 -16.28 -1.05
C THR A 120 7.50 -17.54 -0.31
N TYR A 121 6.46 -18.23 -0.79
CA TYR A 121 5.76 -19.29 -0.04
C TYR A 121 6.61 -20.47 0.38
N GLY A 122 7.67 -20.78 -0.38
CA GLY A 122 8.63 -21.84 -0.04
C GLY A 122 9.72 -21.43 0.94
N LEU A 123 9.82 -20.17 1.35
CA LEU A 123 10.85 -19.70 2.28
C LEU A 123 10.50 -20.05 3.73
N PRO A 124 11.49 -20.32 4.60
CA PRO A 124 11.25 -20.57 6.02
C PRO A 124 10.56 -19.43 6.73
N ARG A 125 9.56 -19.74 7.56
CA ARG A 125 8.73 -18.82 8.33
C ARG A 125 8.69 -19.16 9.80
N PHE A 126 8.16 -18.27 10.61
CA PHE A 126 7.87 -18.52 12.01
C PHE A 126 6.74 -19.56 12.16
N GLU A 127 6.86 -20.41 13.17
CA GLU A 127 5.90 -21.48 13.44
C GLU A 127 4.54 -20.94 13.92
N GLU A 128 4.59 -19.91 14.77
CA GLU A 128 3.40 -19.31 15.37
C GLU A 128 3.25 -17.85 14.99
N ALA A 129 2.02 -17.45 14.68
CA ALA A 129 1.62 -16.06 14.51
C ALA A 129 0.33 -15.78 15.30
N VAL A 130 0.26 -14.60 15.89
CA VAL A 130 -0.91 -14.13 16.62
C VAL A 130 -1.21 -12.70 16.19
N PHE A 131 -2.33 -12.51 15.51
CA PHE A 131 -2.75 -11.18 15.05
C PHE A 131 -3.73 -10.54 16.03
N GLN A 132 -3.62 -9.22 16.19
CA GLN A 132 -4.57 -8.42 16.94
C GLN A 132 -4.79 -7.06 16.29
N ALA A 133 -6.05 -6.71 16.02
CA ALA A 133 -6.43 -5.38 15.55
C ALA A 133 -6.83 -4.48 16.73
N ARG A 134 -6.30 -3.28 16.75
CA ARG A 134 -6.69 -2.17 17.64
C ARG A 134 -6.50 -0.87 16.86
N PHE A 135 -7.47 -0.56 15.99
CA PHE A 135 -7.37 0.62 15.13
C PHE A 135 -6.93 1.88 15.92
N PRO A 136 -5.96 2.65 15.42
CA PRO A 136 -5.34 2.57 14.09
C PRO A 136 -4.15 1.60 13.98
N PHE A 137 -3.95 0.71 14.94
CA PHE A 137 -2.85 -0.24 14.99
C PHE A 137 -3.32 -1.67 14.73
N ALA A 138 -2.46 -2.46 14.08
CA ALA A 138 -2.54 -3.91 14.07
C ALA A 138 -1.20 -4.51 14.49
N THR A 139 -1.22 -5.63 15.21
CA THR A 139 0.00 -6.30 15.63
C THR A 139 -0.01 -7.76 15.20
N VAL A 140 1.18 -8.29 14.88
CA VAL A 140 1.43 -9.71 14.67
C VAL A 140 2.58 -10.12 15.56
N ASP A 141 2.32 -10.94 16.56
CA ASP A 141 3.35 -11.56 17.37
C ASP A 141 3.81 -12.86 16.70
N LEU A 142 5.11 -13.00 16.49
CA LEU A 142 5.73 -14.16 15.84
C LEU A 142 6.63 -14.90 16.82
N LYS A 143 6.46 -16.23 16.92
CA LYS A 143 7.28 -17.11 17.75
C LYS A 143 7.69 -18.35 17.00
N ASP A 144 8.86 -18.84 17.34
CA ASP A 144 9.41 -20.07 16.78
C ASP A 144 10.35 -20.69 17.81
N LYS A 145 10.24 -22.00 18.02
CA LYS A 145 11.03 -22.73 19.02
C LYS A 145 12.51 -22.79 18.68
N ASP A 146 12.85 -22.73 17.38
CA ASP A 146 14.22 -22.83 16.88
C ASP A 146 14.90 -21.46 16.80
N MET A 147 14.18 -20.36 17.09
CA MET A 147 14.70 -19.01 17.06
C MET A 147 14.95 -18.47 18.48
N PRO A 148 16.14 -17.93 18.78
CA PRO A 148 16.46 -17.36 20.10
C PRO A 148 15.88 -15.96 20.29
N LEU A 149 14.93 -15.55 19.44
CA LEU A 149 14.23 -14.27 19.54
C LEU A 149 12.74 -14.44 19.25
N ALA A 150 11.94 -13.56 19.85
CA ALA A 150 10.56 -13.30 19.47
C ALA A 150 10.52 -12.04 18.61
N ALA A 151 9.65 -12.03 17.61
CA ALA A 151 9.41 -10.85 16.78
C ALA A 151 7.97 -10.37 16.92
N LYS A 152 7.77 -9.05 16.84
CA LYS A 152 6.47 -8.41 16.81
C LYS A 152 6.43 -7.40 15.69
N ILE A 153 5.43 -7.49 14.85
CA ILE A 153 5.15 -6.50 13.81
C ILE A 153 4.03 -5.60 14.31
N THR A 154 4.19 -4.29 14.19
CA THR A 154 3.10 -3.33 14.42
C THR A 154 2.91 -2.52 13.14
N GLY A 155 1.74 -2.65 12.53
CA GLY A 155 1.35 -1.89 11.35
C GLY A 155 0.42 -0.74 11.72
N TRP A 156 0.68 0.46 11.18
CA TRP A 156 -0.15 1.62 11.41
C TRP A 156 0.02 2.71 10.34
N SER A 157 -0.94 3.62 10.30
CA SER A 157 -0.88 4.86 9.54
C SER A 157 -1.34 6.02 10.42
N PRO A 158 -0.95 7.27 10.13
CA PRO A 158 -1.46 8.42 10.85
C PRO A 158 -3.00 8.44 10.84
N PHE A 159 -3.56 8.57 12.02
CA PHE A 159 -4.99 8.77 12.18
C PHE A 159 -5.22 9.72 13.38
N ILE A 160 -5.54 10.96 13.08
CA ILE A 160 -5.75 12.01 14.08
C ILE A 160 -7.22 12.44 13.94
N PRO A 161 -8.07 12.12 14.92
CA PRO A 161 -9.48 12.54 14.90
C PRO A 161 -9.61 14.03 14.64
N THR A 162 -10.46 14.41 13.71
CA THR A 162 -10.74 15.79 13.28
C THR A 162 -9.64 16.49 12.46
N ASP A 163 -8.51 15.86 12.24
CA ASP A 163 -7.43 16.35 11.35
C ASP A 163 -7.37 15.51 10.07
N ALA A 164 -8.13 15.94 9.06
CA ALA A 164 -8.21 15.21 7.79
C ALA A 164 -6.89 15.26 7.01
N ASP A 165 -6.17 16.37 7.06
CA ASP A 165 -4.95 16.57 6.27
C ASP A 165 -3.85 15.61 6.72
N ASN A 166 -3.56 15.55 8.02
CA ASN A 166 -2.56 14.62 8.55
C ASN A 166 -3.02 13.16 8.49
N SER A 167 -4.32 12.90 8.60
CA SER A 167 -4.88 11.55 8.46
C SER A 167 -4.93 11.04 7.02
N SER A 168 -4.76 11.93 6.02
CA SER A 168 -4.76 11.60 4.59
C SER A 168 -3.36 11.49 3.97
N LEU A 169 -2.30 11.57 4.76
CA LEU A 169 -0.95 11.42 4.24
C LEU A 169 -0.78 10.06 3.55
N PRO A 170 -0.18 10.01 2.34
CA PRO A 170 0.06 8.78 1.60
C PRO A 170 1.24 8.00 2.20
N VAL A 171 1.07 7.57 3.44
CA VAL A 171 2.12 6.89 4.21
C VAL A 171 1.57 5.70 4.98
N GLY A 172 2.43 4.73 5.24
CA GLY A 172 2.19 3.62 6.13
C GLY A 172 3.47 3.20 6.83
N VAL A 173 3.36 2.57 7.97
CA VAL A 173 4.50 2.19 8.80
C VAL A 173 4.38 0.75 9.28
N LEU A 174 5.50 0.02 9.21
CA LEU A 174 5.66 -1.27 9.84
C LEU A 174 6.83 -1.20 10.83
N GLU A 175 6.56 -1.45 12.10
CA GLU A 175 7.57 -1.56 13.14
C GLU A 175 7.85 -3.02 13.41
N TYR A 176 9.10 -3.44 13.25
CA TYR A 176 9.58 -4.78 13.56
C TYR A 176 10.38 -4.73 14.86
N GLN A 177 9.79 -5.26 15.91
CA GLN A 177 10.39 -5.32 17.23
C GLN A 177 10.94 -6.73 17.48
N PHE A 178 12.20 -6.82 17.94
CA PHE A 178 12.91 -8.06 18.21
C PHE A 178 13.31 -8.12 19.65
N THR A 179 12.91 -9.16 20.37
CA THR A 179 13.29 -9.42 21.75
C THR A 179 14.14 -10.67 21.83
N ASN A 180 15.36 -10.55 22.32
CA ASN A 180 16.21 -11.71 22.58
C ASN A 180 15.64 -12.54 23.73
N THR A 181 15.16 -13.75 23.43
CA THR A 181 14.58 -14.66 24.43
C THR A 181 15.58 -15.65 25.00
N SER A 182 16.83 -15.62 24.52
CA SER A 182 17.89 -16.52 24.98
C SER A 182 18.71 -15.92 26.14
N GLY A 183 19.47 -16.77 26.81
CA GLY A 183 20.43 -16.36 27.84
C GLY A 183 21.77 -15.84 27.31
N LYS A 184 21.92 -15.61 26.01
CA LYS A 184 23.17 -15.16 25.37
C LYS A 184 22.93 -13.92 24.53
N ALA A 185 23.94 -13.07 24.37
CA ALA A 185 23.91 -12.02 23.36
C ALA A 185 23.82 -12.65 21.95
N ILE A 186 23.01 -12.06 21.08
CA ILE A 186 22.85 -12.49 19.69
C ILE A 186 23.17 -11.36 18.74
N GLU A 187 23.75 -11.70 17.59
CA GLU A 187 23.93 -10.82 16.44
C GLU A 187 22.92 -11.22 15.38
N THR A 188 22.21 -10.26 14.83
CA THR A 188 21.16 -10.48 13.83
C THR A 188 21.25 -9.49 12.69
N VAL A 189 20.69 -9.85 11.54
CA VAL A 189 20.49 -8.93 10.41
C VAL A 189 19.02 -8.93 10.03
N PHE A 190 18.36 -7.81 10.25
CA PHE A 190 17.05 -7.56 9.67
C PHE A 190 17.20 -7.15 8.22
N SER A 191 16.26 -7.55 7.36
CA SER A 191 16.17 -7.04 5.99
C SER A 191 14.72 -6.80 5.57
N TYR A 192 14.50 -5.75 4.78
CA TYR A 192 13.27 -5.52 4.03
C TYR A 192 13.57 -5.57 2.54
N ASN A 193 12.86 -6.40 1.81
CA ASN A 193 13.18 -6.80 0.45
C ASN A 193 11.97 -6.63 -0.44
N THR A 194 12.12 -6.04 -1.63
CA THR A 194 11.01 -5.86 -2.56
C THR A 194 11.45 -5.82 -4.01
N LYS A 195 10.64 -6.40 -4.90
CA LYS A 195 10.69 -6.09 -6.34
C LYS A 195 10.18 -4.67 -6.59
N ASN A 196 10.58 -4.07 -7.72
CA ASN A 196 9.90 -2.87 -8.18
C ASN A 196 8.52 -3.26 -8.75
N PHE A 197 7.50 -3.19 -7.90
CA PHE A 197 6.11 -3.48 -8.27
C PHE A 197 5.33 -2.23 -8.71
N ILE A 198 5.92 -1.05 -8.59
CA ILE A 198 5.36 0.18 -9.14
C ILE A 198 5.47 0.16 -10.67
N ASP A 199 6.65 -0.24 -11.16
CA ASP A 199 6.89 -0.49 -12.58
C ASP A 199 8.02 -1.52 -12.73
N GLY A 200 7.72 -2.68 -13.30
CA GLY A 200 8.71 -3.75 -13.47
C GLY A 200 9.90 -3.40 -14.37
N GLN A 201 9.82 -2.30 -15.12
CA GLN A 201 10.91 -1.74 -15.92
C GLN A 201 11.43 -0.41 -15.35
N GLY A 202 10.89 0.03 -14.21
CA GLY A 202 11.24 1.27 -13.58
C GLY A 202 12.61 1.26 -12.89
N THR A 203 13.10 2.44 -12.58
CA THR A 203 14.36 2.64 -11.86
C THR A 203 14.19 2.52 -10.36
N ILE A 204 15.30 2.34 -9.66
CA ILE A 204 15.35 2.40 -8.20
C ILE A 204 16.40 3.45 -7.82
N GLN A 205 15.96 4.50 -7.12
CA GLN A 205 16.80 5.58 -6.64
C GLN A 205 17.16 5.40 -5.16
N GLY A 206 18.31 6.00 -4.75
CA GLY A 206 18.72 6.01 -3.36
C GLY A 206 18.10 7.18 -2.59
N VAL A 207 17.66 6.90 -1.37
CA VAL A 207 17.36 7.89 -0.34
C VAL A 207 18.13 7.53 0.95
N LYS A 208 18.18 8.44 1.91
CA LYS A 208 18.83 8.13 3.19
C LYS A 208 18.19 6.88 3.80
N ASN A 209 19.00 5.87 4.08
CA ASN A 209 18.63 4.61 4.71
C ASN A 209 17.51 3.82 3.99
N GLY A 210 17.42 3.96 2.66
CA GLY A 210 16.39 3.29 1.88
C GLY A 210 16.46 3.60 0.39
N PHE A 211 15.37 3.37 -0.30
CA PHE A 211 15.26 3.50 -1.75
C PHE A 211 13.87 3.97 -2.18
N VAL A 212 13.78 4.43 -3.42
CA VAL A 212 12.52 4.77 -4.09
C VAL A 212 12.33 3.85 -5.30
N LEU A 213 11.22 3.13 -5.33
CA LEU A 213 10.75 2.45 -6.53
C LEU A 213 10.07 3.47 -7.43
N GLU A 214 10.53 3.63 -8.65
CA GLU A 214 10.02 4.63 -9.59
C GLU A 214 9.40 4.02 -10.82
N SER A 215 8.47 4.75 -11.43
CA SER A 215 7.99 4.51 -12.79
C SER A 215 8.26 5.74 -13.64
N ASP A 216 9.00 5.55 -14.71
CA ASP A 216 9.29 6.61 -15.67
C ASP A 216 8.06 6.99 -16.52
N GLN A 217 7.06 6.10 -16.59
CA GLN A 217 5.89 6.29 -17.45
C GLN A 217 4.88 7.29 -16.91
N ASN A 218 4.75 7.42 -15.58
CA ASN A 218 3.71 8.20 -14.94
C ASN A 218 4.18 9.01 -13.73
N ASN A 219 5.48 9.26 -13.64
CA ASN A 219 6.09 10.06 -12.55
C ASN A 219 5.63 9.62 -11.14
N SER A 220 5.49 8.31 -10.96
CA SER A 220 5.03 7.69 -9.72
C SER A 220 6.23 7.15 -8.94
N GLY A 221 6.13 7.16 -7.63
CA GLY A 221 7.17 6.61 -6.76
C GLY A 221 6.63 6.07 -5.45
N LEU A 222 7.34 5.08 -4.91
CA LEU A 222 7.16 4.55 -3.56
C LEU A 222 8.51 4.51 -2.87
N ALA A 223 8.71 5.37 -1.87
CA ALA A 223 9.86 5.34 -1.00
C ALA A 223 9.68 4.32 0.12
N ILE A 224 10.70 3.52 0.36
CA ILE A 224 10.80 2.58 1.49
C ILE A 224 12.14 2.84 2.17
N TYR A 225 12.10 3.22 3.46
CA TYR A 225 13.29 3.54 4.22
C TYR A 225 13.13 3.18 5.70
N VAL A 226 14.25 3.08 6.41
CA VAL A 226 14.28 2.74 7.84
C VAL A 226 14.86 3.87 8.68
N ASP A 227 14.37 4.00 9.91
CA ASP A 227 14.87 4.95 10.91
C ASP A 227 16.09 4.36 11.65
N ASN A 228 17.15 4.02 10.91
CA ASN A 228 18.36 3.44 11.51
C ASN A 228 19.59 3.81 10.69
N ASP A 229 20.53 4.52 11.30
CA ASP A 229 21.74 5.00 10.61
C ASP A 229 22.77 3.90 10.29
N ALA A 230 22.62 2.70 10.87
CA ALA A 230 23.42 1.53 10.49
C ALA A 230 22.86 0.77 9.27
N ALA A 231 21.82 1.30 8.62
CA ALA A 231 21.22 0.68 7.46
C ALA A 231 22.19 0.65 6.27
N VAL A 232 22.20 -0.47 5.57
CA VAL A 232 22.93 -0.69 4.32
C VAL A 232 21.93 -1.05 3.24
N VAL A 233 22.07 -0.51 2.03
CA VAL A 233 21.07 -0.64 0.97
C VAL A 233 21.66 -1.29 -0.28
N ASP A 234 21.03 -2.37 -0.72
CA ASP A 234 21.21 -2.94 -2.06
C ASP A 234 20.15 -2.32 -2.99
N HIS A 235 20.54 -1.35 -3.80
CA HIS A 235 19.62 -0.66 -4.72
C HIS A 235 19.36 -1.44 -6.02
N CYS A 236 20.03 -2.55 -6.23
CA CYS A 236 19.82 -3.33 -7.43
C CYS A 236 20.14 -4.81 -7.21
N TRP A 237 19.10 -5.62 -7.17
CA TRP A 237 19.26 -7.07 -7.17
C TRP A 237 19.97 -7.56 -8.44
N PHE A 238 20.30 -8.85 -8.47
CA PHE A 238 20.97 -9.44 -9.62
C PHE A 238 20.17 -9.26 -10.91
N ARG A 239 20.83 -8.79 -11.98
CA ARG A 239 20.23 -8.54 -13.31
C ARG A 239 20.63 -9.55 -14.38
N GLY A 240 21.36 -10.59 -14.03
CA GLY A 240 21.78 -11.62 -14.99
C GLY A 240 20.64 -12.54 -15.41
N ALA A 241 20.77 -13.14 -16.60
CA ALA A 241 19.74 -14.01 -17.17
C ALA A 241 19.78 -15.46 -16.65
N TRP A 242 20.85 -15.83 -15.95
CA TRP A 242 21.10 -17.24 -15.53
C TRP A 242 20.52 -17.61 -14.18
N PHE A 243 20.27 -16.61 -13.33
CA PHE A 243 19.75 -16.83 -11.98
C PHE A 243 18.56 -15.95 -11.71
N ASP A 244 17.61 -16.47 -10.97
CA ASP A 244 16.51 -15.74 -10.40
C ASP A 244 17.03 -14.76 -9.33
N PRO A 245 16.73 -13.46 -9.45
CA PRO A 245 17.14 -12.46 -8.46
C PRO A 245 16.70 -12.77 -7.04
N GLN A 246 15.52 -13.38 -6.86
CA GLN A 246 14.98 -13.71 -5.55
C GLN A 246 15.81 -14.81 -4.85
N THR A 247 16.25 -15.80 -5.60
CA THR A 247 17.15 -16.85 -5.08
C THR A 247 18.45 -16.23 -4.58
N VAL A 248 19.02 -15.27 -5.30
CA VAL A 248 20.25 -14.58 -4.87
C VAL A 248 20.01 -13.75 -3.62
N VAL A 249 18.89 -13.05 -3.53
CA VAL A 249 18.51 -12.29 -2.33
C VAL A 249 18.34 -13.21 -1.13
N TRP A 250 17.61 -14.31 -1.28
CA TRP A 250 17.45 -15.27 -0.20
C TRP A 250 18.77 -15.91 0.23
N ASP A 251 19.65 -16.18 -0.72
CA ASP A 251 20.99 -16.70 -0.41
C ASP A 251 21.82 -15.72 0.43
N ASN A 252 21.73 -14.42 0.14
CA ASN A 252 22.33 -13.40 0.99
C ASN A 252 21.72 -13.40 2.41
N ILE A 253 20.40 -13.43 2.51
CA ILE A 253 19.69 -13.41 3.80
C ILE A 253 20.07 -14.64 4.64
N ARG A 254 20.00 -15.84 4.08
CA ARG A 254 20.25 -17.10 4.83
C ARG A 254 21.67 -17.24 5.37
N TYR A 255 22.63 -16.52 4.78
CA TYR A 255 24.01 -16.48 5.25
C TYR A 255 24.37 -15.18 5.99
N GLY A 256 23.40 -14.31 6.25
CA GLY A 256 23.62 -13.03 6.93
C GLY A 256 24.52 -12.07 6.15
N ARG A 257 24.56 -12.20 4.82
CA ARG A 257 25.35 -11.32 3.97
C ARG A 257 24.58 -10.01 3.75
N ILE A 258 25.29 -8.91 3.97
CA ILE A 258 24.76 -7.57 3.71
C ILE A 258 25.30 -7.13 2.35
N ALA A 259 24.43 -6.96 1.38
CA ALA A 259 24.78 -6.41 0.09
C ALA A 259 24.69 -4.88 0.12
N ASP A 260 25.74 -4.21 -0.34
CA ASP A 260 25.82 -2.75 -0.51
C ASP A 260 26.00 -2.45 -2.00
N LYS A 261 24.97 -1.94 -2.66
CA LYS A 261 25.05 -1.60 -4.08
C LYS A 261 24.40 -0.24 -4.33
N GLN A 262 25.10 0.58 -5.09
CA GLN A 262 24.59 1.88 -5.48
C GLN A 262 23.47 1.76 -6.53
N PRO A 263 22.59 2.77 -6.65
CA PRO A 263 21.61 2.84 -7.74
C PRO A 263 22.26 2.71 -9.11
N VAL A 264 21.57 2.00 -10.01
CA VAL A 264 22.05 1.77 -11.36
C VAL A 264 21.22 2.53 -12.39
N LYS A 265 21.81 2.84 -13.53
CA LYS A 265 21.03 3.38 -14.66
C LYS A 265 20.13 2.29 -15.26
N GLY A 266 18.87 2.64 -15.51
CA GLY A 266 17.86 1.77 -16.08
C GLY A 266 17.19 0.85 -15.07
N ALA A 267 16.43 -0.11 -15.56
CA ALA A 267 15.60 -0.99 -14.77
C ALA A 267 16.40 -1.77 -13.71
N ALA A 268 15.86 -1.80 -12.49
CA ALA A 268 16.35 -2.60 -11.39
C ALA A 268 15.27 -3.61 -10.93
N PRO A 269 15.61 -4.92 -10.83
CA PRO A 269 14.64 -5.96 -10.49
C PRO A 269 14.00 -5.81 -9.12
N GLY A 270 14.75 -5.18 -8.18
CA GLY A 270 14.33 -4.97 -6.80
C GLY A 270 15.45 -4.40 -5.97
N ALA A 271 15.14 -4.07 -4.71
CA ALA A 271 16.07 -3.54 -3.72
C ALA A 271 15.86 -4.17 -2.35
N SER A 272 16.88 -4.04 -1.49
CA SER A 272 16.83 -4.49 -0.10
C SER A 272 17.48 -3.45 0.81
N VAL A 273 16.90 -3.26 2.00
CA VAL A 273 17.56 -2.55 3.09
C VAL A 273 17.89 -3.55 4.20
N TYR A 274 19.11 -3.49 4.71
CA TYR A 274 19.63 -4.35 5.77
C TYR A 274 19.94 -3.54 7.01
N VAL A 275 19.61 -4.04 8.19
CA VAL A 275 19.93 -3.42 9.48
C VAL A 275 20.58 -4.48 10.39
N PRO A 276 21.91 -4.38 10.63
CA PRO A 276 22.56 -5.23 11.61
C PRO A 276 22.16 -4.82 13.04
N LEU A 277 21.88 -5.80 13.88
CA LEU A 277 21.48 -5.59 15.26
C LEU A 277 22.25 -6.54 16.17
N ALA A 278 22.60 -6.08 17.37
CA ALA A 278 23.08 -6.89 18.47
C ALA A 278 22.13 -6.74 19.64
N LEU A 279 21.67 -7.86 20.24
CA LEU A 279 20.74 -7.84 21.36
C LEU A 279 21.34 -8.62 22.54
N GLN A 280 21.40 -7.97 23.69
CA GLN A 280 21.70 -8.65 24.96
C GLN A 280 20.53 -9.55 25.40
N PRO A 281 20.73 -10.50 26.33
CA PRO A 281 19.64 -11.29 26.89
C PRO A 281 18.50 -10.40 27.42
N GLY A 282 17.28 -10.65 26.95
CA GLY A 282 16.10 -9.86 27.30
C GLY A 282 15.99 -8.49 26.63
N GLU A 283 17.02 -8.05 25.89
CA GLU A 283 16.98 -6.77 25.19
C GLU A 283 15.97 -6.79 24.04
N THR A 284 15.32 -5.66 23.85
CA THR A 284 14.39 -5.42 22.75
C THR A 284 14.86 -4.26 21.88
N LYS A 285 14.90 -4.46 20.56
CA LYS A 285 15.19 -3.41 19.55
C LYS A 285 14.10 -3.37 18.51
N THR A 286 13.85 -2.19 17.98
CA THR A 286 12.84 -1.96 16.94
C THR A 286 13.47 -1.36 15.69
N VAL A 287 13.10 -1.89 14.54
CA VAL A 287 13.36 -1.31 13.23
C VAL A 287 12.03 -0.83 12.65
N ARG A 288 11.95 0.44 12.32
CA ARG A 288 10.76 1.03 11.68
C ARG A 288 11.00 1.13 10.19
N VAL A 289 10.10 0.53 9.40
CA VAL A 289 10.07 0.64 7.93
C VAL A 289 8.95 1.59 7.56
N ASN A 290 9.32 2.68 6.90
CA ASN A 290 8.40 3.72 6.47
C ASN A 290 8.13 3.57 4.98
N PHE A 291 6.86 3.69 4.60
CA PHE A 291 6.37 3.67 3.22
C PHE A 291 5.74 5.01 2.92
N CYS A 292 6.21 5.66 1.87
CA CYS A 292 5.67 6.94 1.41
C CYS A 292 5.49 6.88 -0.09
N TRP A 293 4.27 7.13 -0.59
CA TRP A 293 4.02 7.02 -2.03
C TRP A 293 3.52 8.33 -2.64
N TYR A 294 3.86 8.50 -3.90
CA TYR A 294 3.42 9.59 -4.73
C TYR A 294 2.97 9.03 -6.08
N LEU A 295 1.66 9.04 -6.31
CA LEU A 295 1.04 8.56 -7.55
C LEU A 295 0.07 9.62 -8.04
N PRO A 296 0.57 10.62 -8.79
CA PRO A 296 -0.21 11.81 -9.16
C PRO A 296 -1.28 11.55 -10.20
N ASP A 297 -1.12 10.51 -11.00
CA ASP A 297 -2.03 10.22 -12.10
C ASP A 297 -3.24 9.42 -11.62
N SER A 298 -4.43 9.97 -11.85
CA SER A 298 -5.70 9.33 -11.52
C SER A 298 -6.61 9.25 -12.73
N ASN A 299 -7.25 8.10 -12.90
CA ASN A 299 -8.32 7.89 -13.88
C ASN A 299 -9.71 7.85 -13.22
N LEU A 300 -9.82 8.36 -12.00
CA LEU A 300 -11.08 8.41 -11.28
C LEU A 300 -12.10 9.28 -12.02
N SER A 301 -13.35 8.85 -11.99
CA SER A 301 -14.49 9.61 -12.53
C SER A 301 -15.56 9.80 -11.45
N ILE A 302 -16.17 10.96 -11.41
CA ILE A 302 -17.29 11.25 -10.53
C ILE A 302 -18.57 11.17 -11.36
N GLY A 303 -19.52 10.36 -10.93
CA GLY A 303 -20.86 10.29 -11.52
C GLY A 303 -20.91 9.82 -12.97
N GLY A 304 -20.02 8.93 -13.40
CA GLY A 304 -20.05 8.27 -14.71
C GLY A 304 -19.73 9.14 -15.93
N ALA A 305 -19.59 10.47 -15.78
CA ALA A 305 -19.43 11.39 -16.89
C ALA A 305 -18.23 12.34 -16.79
N ARG A 306 -17.54 12.41 -15.68
CA ARG A 306 -16.43 13.38 -15.50
C ARG A 306 -15.17 12.67 -15.06
N LYS A 307 -14.21 12.57 -15.97
CA LYS A 307 -12.84 12.21 -15.59
C LYS A 307 -12.23 13.43 -14.88
N VAL A 308 -11.90 13.27 -13.61
CA VAL A 308 -11.08 14.22 -12.88
C VAL A 308 -9.64 13.84 -13.14
N GLY A 309 -8.89 14.70 -13.83
CA GLY A 309 -7.47 14.63 -13.73
C GLY A 309 -6.61 14.27 -14.92
N GLN A 310 -7.09 13.94 -16.11
CA GLN A 310 -6.16 13.76 -17.24
C GLN A 310 -5.71 15.09 -17.89
N ALA A 311 -6.57 16.09 -17.94
CA ALA A 311 -6.26 17.39 -18.55
C ALA A 311 -5.24 18.22 -17.77
N PHE A 312 -4.98 17.89 -16.50
CA PHE A 312 -4.15 18.70 -15.62
C PHE A 312 -3.04 17.91 -14.93
N THR A 313 -2.72 16.72 -15.41
CA THR A 313 -1.57 15.93 -14.96
C THR A 313 -0.27 16.63 -15.41
N GLY A 314 0.69 16.77 -14.50
CA GLY A 314 1.97 17.43 -14.77
C GLY A 314 1.97 18.93 -14.52
N MET A 315 1.00 19.42 -13.85
CA MET A 315 0.83 20.84 -13.52
C MET A 315 1.57 21.26 -12.23
N PRO A 316 1.90 22.54 -12.15
CA PRO A 316 1.81 23.61 -13.15
C PRO A 316 2.93 23.56 -14.20
N CYS A 317 2.65 23.92 -15.45
CA CYS A 317 3.62 23.96 -16.54
C CYS A 317 4.21 25.34 -16.78
N LYS A 318 5.36 25.38 -17.51
CA LYS A 318 6.16 26.61 -17.68
C LYS A 318 5.76 27.46 -18.91
N GLY A 319 4.68 27.15 -19.59
CA GLY A 319 4.27 27.88 -20.79
C GLY A 319 3.53 27.02 -21.79
N THR A 320 3.76 27.23 -23.07
CA THR A 320 3.13 26.53 -24.19
C THR A 320 3.54 25.07 -24.21
N ALA A 321 2.57 24.18 -24.28
CA ALA A 321 2.82 22.75 -24.46
C ALA A 321 3.18 22.40 -25.91
N SER A 322 3.81 21.24 -26.11
CA SER A 322 4.14 20.76 -27.47
C SER A 322 2.87 20.56 -28.30
N GLY A 323 2.85 21.14 -29.51
CA GLY A 323 1.68 21.11 -30.42
C GLY A 323 0.56 22.12 -30.10
N GLN A 324 0.73 22.94 -29.08
CA GLN A 324 -0.22 23.99 -28.69
C GLN A 324 0.10 25.30 -29.39
N GLN A 325 -0.94 26.10 -29.65
CA GLN A 325 -0.76 27.51 -30.01
C GLN A 325 -0.01 28.26 -28.89
N PRO A 326 0.81 29.28 -29.22
CA PRO A 326 1.56 30.01 -28.21
C PRO A 326 0.69 30.58 -27.09
N VAL A 327 1.02 30.24 -25.86
CA VAL A 327 0.37 30.77 -24.66
C VAL A 327 1.23 31.87 -24.05
N SER A 328 0.66 33.05 -23.91
CA SER A 328 1.34 34.24 -23.37
C SER A 328 0.41 35.03 -22.46
N GLY A 329 0.94 36.02 -21.75
CA GLY A 329 0.15 36.93 -20.92
C GLY A 329 -0.27 36.37 -19.56
N PHE A 330 0.19 35.19 -19.16
CA PHE A 330 -0.05 34.67 -17.81
C PHE A 330 0.85 35.37 -16.77
N VAL A 331 0.38 35.43 -15.55
CA VAL A 331 1.10 36.05 -14.42
C VAL A 331 1.86 34.99 -13.63
N GLY A 332 3.12 35.26 -13.32
CA GLY A 332 3.97 34.32 -12.57
C GLY A 332 4.88 33.48 -13.46
N LYS A 333 5.41 32.38 -12.89
CA LYS A 333 6.40 31.52 -13.55
C LYS A 333 5.80 30.28 -14.21
N GLN A 334 4.54 29.96 -13.90
CA GLN A 334 3.85 28.76 -14.30
C GLN A 334 2.36 29.02 -14.50
N LEU A 335 1.70 28.16 -15.26
CA LEU A 335 0.26 28.20 -15.50
C LEU A 335 -0.35 26.81 -15.42
N LEU A 336 -1.65 26.77 -15.22
CA LEU A 336 -2.45 25.56 -15.34
C LEU A 336 -2.85 25.41 -16.83
N ASN A 337 -2.41 24.32 -17.49
CA ASN A 337 -2.60 24.12 -18.92
C ASN A 337 -3.20 22.74 -19.19
N SER A 338 -4.48 22.70 -19.56
CA SER A 338 -5.21 21.47 -19.86
C SER A 338 -4.75 20.76 -21.14
N PHE A 339 -4.01 21.43 -21.99
CA PHE A 339 -3.47 20.87 -23.24
C PHE A 339 -2.19 20.05 -23.03
N ASP A 340 -1.50 20.28 -21.92
CA ASP A 340 -0.21 19.62 -21.66
C ASP A 340 -0.36 18.10 -21.63
N ARG A 341 0.53 17.40 -22.34
CA ARG A 341 0.65 15.93 -22.45
C ARG A 341 -0.45 15.17 -23.19
N GLY A 342 -1.43 15.80 -23.81
CA GLY A 342 -2.45 15.03 -24.54
C GLY A 342 -3.36 15.82 -25.46
N GLY A 343 -3.13 17.12 -25.58
CA GLY A 343 -3.83 17.98 -26.53
C GLY A 343 -5.32 18.19 -26.19
N ASP A 344 -6.11 18.52 -27.20
CA ASP A 344 -7.54 18.86 -27.08
C ASP A 344 -8.45 17.69 -26.66
N GLY A 345 -7.95 16.47 -26.69
CA GLY A 345 -8.71 15.29 -26.27
C GLY A 345 -8.81 15.09 -24.76
N LEU A 346 -8.01 15.80 -23.98
CA LEU A 346 -7.99 15.67 -22.54
C LEU A 346 -9.14 16.44 -21.90
N THR A 347 -9.76 15.81 -20.91
CA THR A 347 -10.80 16.43 -20.08
C THR A 347 -10.37 16.42 -18.63
N GLY A 348 -10.76 17.44 -17.85
CA GLY A 348 -10.47 17.52 -16.45
C GLY A 348 -11.14 18.68 -15.76
N ILE A 349 -11.20 18.64 -14.44
CA ILE A 349 -11.67 19.70 -13.57
C ILE A 349 -10.58 20.01 -12.56
N ILE A 350 -10.30 21.29 -12.37
CA ILE A 350 -9.52 21.79 -11.25
C ILE A 350 -10.45 22.58 -10.36
N GLN A 351 -10.44 22.30 -9.09
CA GLN A 351 -11.14 23.04 -8.06
C GLN A 351 -10.13 23.64 -7.10
N SER A 352 -10.24 24.94 -6.83
CA SER A 352 -9.46 25.56 -5.77
C SER A 352 -9.91 25.06 -4.39
N PRO A 353 -9.06 25.13 -3.37
CA PRO A 353 -9.53 25.09 -1.99
C PRO A 353 -10.61 26.15 -1.74
N GLU A 354 -11.46 25.91 -0.76
CA GLU A 354 -12.43 26.91 -0.33
C GLU A 354 -11.70 28.16 0.16
N PHE A 355 -12.23 29.31 -0.20
CA PHE A 355 -11.69 30.60 0.22
C PHE A 355 -12.80 31.59 0.54
N ASN A 356 -12.55 32.51 1.45
CA ASN A 356 -13.47 33.56 1.79
C ASN A 356 -13.41 34.71 0.77
N ILE A 357 -14.53 35.07 0.19
CA ILE A 357 -14.62 36.20 -0.72
C ILE A 357 -14.61 37.51 0.09
N GLY A 358 -13.42 38.04 0.35
CA GLY A 358 -13.21 39.28 1.10
C GLY A 358 -13.10 40.55 0.23
N LYS A 359 -13.24 40.42 -1.09
CA LYS A 359 -13.11 41.52 -2.05
C LYS A 359 -14.30 41.58 -2.99
N ARG A 360 -14.57 42.75 -3.52
CA ARG A 360 -15.68 42.98 -4.44
C ARG A 360 -15.52 42.31 -5.80
N TYR A 361 -14.30 42.01 -6.20
CA TYR A 361 -13.98 41.41 -7.50
C TYR A 361 -13.02 40.23 -7.34
N LEU A 362 -13.28 39.15 -8.09
CA LEU A 362 -12.38 38.05 -8.33
C LEU A 362 -11.88 38.16 -9.78
N LYS A 363 -10.56 38.26 -9.99
CA LYS A 363 -9.95 38.29 -11.33
C LYS A 363 -9.28 36.94 -11.59
N VAL A 364 -9.68 36.30 -12.67
CA VAL A 364 -9.07 35.06 -13.15
C VAL A 364 -8.58 35.27 -14.58
N LEU A 365 -7.34 34.91 -14.89
CA LEU A 365 -6.84 34.90 -16.27
C LEU A 365 -7.12 33.51 -16.86
N VAL A 366 -7.95 33.49 -17.89
CA VAL A 366 -8.36 32.25 -18.55
C VAL A 366 -8.03 32.35 -20.04
N GLY A 367 -7.25 31.40 -20.54
CA GLY A 367 -7.11 31.18 -21.97
C GLY A 367 -8.00 29.99 -22.36
N VAL A 368 -8.91 30.21 -23.30
CA VAL A 368 -9.83 29.18 -23.79
C VAL A 368 -9.63 28.97 -25.28
N GLY A 369 -9.83 27.71 -25.74
CA GLY A 369 -9.94 27.40 -27.15
C GLY A 369 -11.32 27.73 -27.73
N SER A 370 -11.58 27.37 -28.99
CA SER A 370 -12.84 27.65 -29.70
C SER A 370 -14.07 26.85 -29.23
N GLN A 371 -13.93 26.01 -28.21
CA GLN A 371 -14.97 25.09 -27.71
C GLN A 371 -15.71 25.71 -26.51
N ALA A 372 -16.47 26.77 -26.71
CA ALA A 372 -17.15 27.53 -25.65
C ALA A 372 -18.08 26.66 -24.78
N ASP A 373 -18.71 25.63 -25.35
CA ASP A 373 -19.68 24.78 -24.64
C ASP A 373 -19.03 23.72 -23.77
N ARG A 374 -17.73 23.55 -23.85
CA ARG A 374 -16.98 22.48 -23.18
C ARG A 374 -15.92 22.98 -22.20
N THR A 375 -15.69 24.28 -22.15
CA THR A 375 -14.67 24.89 -21.30
C THR A 375 -15.29 26.03 -20.52
N SER A 376 -15.30 25.96 -19.21
CA SER A 376 -15.85 26.98 -18.34
C SER A 376 -15.01 27.18 -17.09
N VAL A 377 -15.09 28.39 -16.53
CA VAL A 377 -14.63 28.70 -15.18
C VAL A 377 -15.86 29.09 -14.37
N ASN A 378 -16.13 28.36 -13.33
CA ASN A 378 -17.33 28.54 -12.51
C ASN A 378 -16.93 28.97 -11.10
N LEU A 379 -17.66 29.88 -10.53
CA LEU A 379 -17.62 30.18 -9.10
C LEU A 379 -18.70 29.36 -8.41
N VAL A 380 -18.26 28.51 -7.47
CA VAL A 380 -19.18 27.69 -6.67
C VAL A 380 -19.36 28.33 -5.31
N VAL A 381 -20.59 28.64 -4.94
CA VAL A 381 -20.96 29.21 -3.63
C VAL A 381 -21.98 28.27 -2.99
N ASP A 382 -21.68 27.81 -1.80
CA ASP A 382 -22.53 26.84 -1.06
C ASP A 382 -22.91 25.60 -1.92
N GLY A 383 -21.96 25.10 -2.71
CA GLY A 383 -22.14 23.92 -3.57
C GLY A 383 -22.97 24.19 -4.85
N LYS A 384 -23.30 25.44 -5.16
CA LYS A 384 -24.04 25.86 -6.37
C LYS A 384 -23.15 26.68 -7.29
N ILE A 385 -23.28 26.45 -8.60
CA ILE A 385 -22.66 27.25 -9.68
C ILE A 385 -23.50 28.48 -9.94
#